data_80eb008ffffcb0731147ebccea0a9181
#
_entry.id   80eb008ffffcb0731147ebccea0a9181
#
_cell.length_a   1.000
_cell.length_b   1.000
_cell.length_c   1.000
_cell.angle_alpha   90.00
_cell.angle_beta   90.00
_cell.angle_gamma   90.00
#
_symmetry.space_group_name_H-M   'P 1'
#
loop_
_entity.id
_entity.type
_entity.pdbx_description
1 polymer ?
#
loop_
_entity_poly.entity_id
_entity_poly.type
_entity_poly.pdbx_seq_one_letter_code
_entity_poly.pdbx_strand_id
1 'polypeptide(L)'
;EETNTLKLPFANTNQGANYSDLFERKNNKFQTFSLKNVALFLELSMGLSAWKSYSGTSWALRINPSSGNLHPTETHLVLPPLQENNNSGGVFHYNPLLHVLESRAEFDEQFWRKIREYFDQDGFFIGLTSIYWRESWKYGERAFRYCNHDIGHAMACLSFSANLLGWKTTYLNSLSNKDMEIILGFQKTRWKEFEREEPDLLLFVHKSTENLTHKEISP
;
A
#
# COMPACT_ATOMS: atom_id res chain seq x y z
N GLU A 1 -14.41 -16.47 -9.86
CA GLU A 1 -13.37 -17.30 -9.21
C GLU A 1 -13.11 -16.70 -7.84
N GLU A 2 -13.17 -17.52 -6.80
CA GLU A 2 -12.87 -17.06 -5.45
C GLU A 2 -11.37 -16.74 -5.38
N THR A 3 -11.05 -15.47 -5.15
CA THR A 3 -9.66 -15.03 -4.96
C THR A 3 -9.17 -15.51 -3.59
N ASN A 4 -8.01 -16.15 -3.52
CA ASN A 4 -7.38 -16.51 -2.27
C ASN A 4 -7.16 -15.26 -1.42
N THR A 5 -7.69 -15.25 -0.19
CA THR A 5 -7.59 -14.12 0.71
C THR A 5 -6.79 -14.46 1.96
N LEU A 6 -5.91 -13.57 2.36
CA LEU A 6 -5.16 -13.64 3.60
C LEU A 6 -5.76 -12.64 4.58
N LYS A 7 -6.39 -13.12 5.65
CA LYS A 7 -6.97 -12.28 6.70
C LYS A 7 -5.88 -11.57 7.48
N LEU A 8 -6.07 -10.28 7.69
CA LEU A 8 -5.18 -9.44 8.48
C LEU A 8 -5.73 -9.31 9.91
N PRO A 9 -4.89 -9.45 10.94
CA PRO A 9 -5.31 -9.19 12.32
C PRO A 9 -5.48 -7.68 12.53
N PHE A 10 -6.56 -7.28 13.19
CA PHE A 10 -6.72 -5.92 13.68
C PHE A 10 -5.76 -5.60 14.83
N ALA A 11 -5.35 -4.34 14.92
CA ALA A 11 -4.52 -3.87 16.01
C ALA A 11 -5.25 -4.01 17.34
N ASN A 12 -4.51 -4.46 18.38
CA ASN A 12 -4.99 -4.36 19.73
C ASN A 12 -4.75 -2.92 20.23
N THR A 13 -5.79 -2.25 20.74
CA THR A 13 -5.84 -0.82 21.08
C THR A 13 -4.80 -0.32 22.10
N ASN A 14 -4.01 -1.20 22.68
CA ASN A 14 -2.99 -0.89 23.71
C ASN A 14 -1.55 -0.91 23.18
N GLN A 15 -1.32 -0.73 21.89
CA GLN A 15 0.05 -0.65 21.36
C GLN A 15 0.57 0.78 21.52
N GLY A 16 1.16 1.05 22.62
CA GLY A 16 1.81 2.18 23.22
C GLY A 16 2.63 3.18 22.41
N ALA A 17 2.30 3.44 21.13
CA ALA A 17 2.86 4.55 20.37
C ALA A 17 2.05 5.82 20.68
N ASN A 18 2.74 6.90 21.07
CA ASN A 18 2.13 8.20 21.27
C ASN A 18 2.17 9.03 19.99
N TYR A 19 1.27 9.99 19.87
CA TYR A 19 1.26 10.92 18.72
C TYR A 19 2.59 11.68 18.56
N SER A 20 3.28 11.99 19.68
CA SER A 20 4.61 12.60 19.66
C SER A 20 5.68 11.75 18.97
N ASP A 21 5.54 10.41 19.00
CA ASP A 21 6.51 9.48 18.42
C ASP A 21 6.57 9.59 16.88
N LEU A 22 5.52 10.15 16.26
CA LEU A 22 5.51 10.46 14.82
C LEU A 22 6.60 11.47 14.42
N PHE A 23 6.96 12.37 15.33
CA PHE A 23 7.89 13.47 15.07
C PHE A 23 9.29 13.22 15.63
N GLU A 24 9.44 12.25 16.54
CA GLU A 24 10.69 11.92 17.19
C GLU A 24 11.39 10.75 16.48
N ARG A 25 12.32 11.06 15.58
CA ARG A 25 13.10 10.05 14.82
C ARG A 25 13.94 9.11 15.70
N LYS A 26 14.09 9.38 16.97
CA LYS A 26 15.09 8.72 17.84
C LYS A 26 14.61 7.47 18.57
N ASN A 27 13.32 7.21 18.67
CA ASN A 27 12.79 6.20 19.61
C ASN A 27 11.97 5.06 19.01
N ASN A 28 11.65 5.10 17.72
CA ASN A 28 10.86 4.03 17.12
C ASN A 28 11.73 2.80 16.87
N LYS A 29 11.60 1.80 17.76
CA LYS A 29 12.24 0.50 17.56
C LYS A 29 11.69 -0.12 16.28
N PHE A 30 12.59 -0.51 15.40
CA PHE A 30 12.25 -1.25 14.20
C PHE A 30 11.39 -2.48 14.53
N GLN A 31 10.23 -2.55 13.92
CA GLN A 31 9.36 -3.71 13.95
C GLN A 31 9.67 -4.63 12.77
N THR A 32 9.73 -5.94 13.03
CA THR A 32 9.97 -6.93 11.97
C THR A 32 8.88 -6.91 10.91
N PHE A 33 9.21 -7.26 9.68
CA PHE A 33 8.24 -7.45 8.60
C PHE A 33 7.49 -8.77 8.79
N SER A 34 6.50 -8.77 9.66
CA SER A 34 5.55 -9.86 9.89
C SER A 34 4.17 -9.48 9.37
N LEU A 35 3.32 -10.45 9.09
CA LEU A 35 1.95 -10.19 8.67
C LEU A 35 1.20 -9.29 9.65
N LYS A 36 1.43 -9.49 10.97
CA LYS A 36 0.83 -8.66 12.03
C LYS A 36 1.24 -7.18 11.90
N ASN A 37 2.51 -6.90 11.64
CA ASN A 37 3.00 -5.54 11.53
C ASN A 37 2.63 -4.89 10.19
N VAL A 38 2.55 -5.68 9.10
CA VAL A 38 2.00 -5.23 7.81
C VAL A 38 0.51 -4.92 7.96
N ALA A 39 -0.25 -5.73 8.71
CA ALA A 39 -1.65 -5.46 8.99
C ALA A 39 -1.84 -4.13 9.74
N LEU A 40 -1.08 -3.91 10.81
CA LEU A 40 -1.09 -2.64 11.56
C LEU A 40 -0.72 -1.45 10.67
N PHE A 41 0.31 -1.60 9.83
CA PHE A 41 0.73 -0.58 8.87
C PHE A 41 -0.40 -0.18 7.92
N LEU A 42 -1.13 -1.16 7.36
CA LEU A 42 -2.27 -0.91 6.46
C LEU A 42 -3.47 -0.35 7.21
N GLU A 43 -3.78 -0.87 8.40
CA GLU A 43 -4.88 -0.38 9.22
C GLU A 43 -4.72 1.11 9.54
N LEU A 44 -3.51 1.56 9.91
CA LEU A 44 -3.20 2.94 10.26
C LEU A 44 -2.96 3.87 9.06
N SER A 45 -2.92 3.36 7.84
CA SER A 45 -2.67 4.18 6.65
C SER A 45 -3.80 4.15 5.62
N MET A 46 -4.28 2.96 5.26
CA MET A 46 -5.23 2.74 4.16
C MET A 46 -6.54 2.09 4.62
N GLY A 47 -6.65 1.76 5.92
CA GLY A 47 -7.81 1.12 6.52
C GLY A 47 -9.02 2.04 6.64
N LEU A 48 -10.13 1.48 7.11
CA LEU A 48 -11.33 2.27 7.46
C LEU A 48 -11.10 2.99 8.78
N SER A 49 -11.45 4.28 8.85
CA SER A 49 -11.33 5.10 10.06
C SER A 49 -12.64 5.21 10.84
N ALA A 50 -13.76 5.29 10.15
CA ALA A 50 -15.06 5.46 10.77
C ALA A 50 -16.21 5.12 9.83
N TRP A 51 -17.38 4.89 10.42
CA TRP A 51 -18.66 4.84 9.71
C TRP A 51 -19.51 6.06 10.10
N LYS A 52 -20.14 6.65 9.12
CA LYS A 52 -21.14 7.71 9.29
C LYS A 52 -22.49 7.22 8.82
N SER A 53 -23.54 7.66 9.51
CA SER A 53 -24.93 7.39 9.13
C SER A 53 -25.74 8.66 9.18
N TYR A 54 -26.59 8.86 8.18
CA TYR A 54 -27.55 9.96 8.14
C TYR A 54 -28.77 9.54 7.32
N SER A 55 -29.95 9.77 7.85
CA SER A 55 -31.23 9.53 7.18
C SER A 55 -31.35 8.16 6.50
N GLY A 56 -30.92 7.09 7.19
CA GLY A 56 -31.00 5.70 6.70
C GLY A 56 -29.88 5.28 5.72
N THR A 57 -28.98 6.19 5.36
CA THR A 57 -27.80 5.88 4.55
C THR A 57 -26.54 5.84 5.40
N SER A 58 -25.70 4.84 5.19
CA SER A 58 -24.40 4.71 5.88
C SER A 58 -23.27 4.63 4.88
N TRP A 59 -22.12 5.22 5.23
CA TRP A 59 -20.92 5.18 4.43
C TRP A 59 -19.67 5.12 5.30
N ALA A 60 -18.61 4.49 4.77
CA ALA A 60 -17.32 4.39 5.42
C ALA A 60 -16.43 5.59 5.05
N LEU A 61 -15.52 5.94 5.97
CA LEU A 61 -14.39 6.81 5.73
C LEU A 61 -13.11 5.99 5.82
N ARG A 62 -12.13 6.28 4.99
CA ARG A 62 -10.77 5.72 5.10
C ARG A 62 -9.86 6.64 5.91
N ILE A 63 -8.71 6.13 6.38
CA ILE A 63 -7.65 6.92 7.01
C ILE A 63 -7.09 7.92 5.99
N ASN A 64 -6.76 7.45 4.77
CA ASN A 64 -6.35 8.31 3.67
C ASN A 64 -7.56 9.10 3.15
N PRO A 65 -7.56 10.46 3.25
CA PRO A 65 -8.64 11.29 2.73
C PRO A 65 -8.82 11.09 1.23
N SER A 66 -10.08 11.18 0.79
CA SER A 66 -10.42 11.11 -0.63
C SER A 66 -11.40 12.20 -1.01
N SER A 67 -11.20 12.80 -2.17
CA SER A 67 -12.06 13.82 -2.74
C SER A 67 -13.49 13.29 -2.91
N GLY A 68 -14.45 13.96 -2.28
CA GLY A 68 -15.85 13.51 -2.31
C GLY A 68 -16.15 12.16 -1.67
N ASN A 69 -15.19 11.55 -0.97
CA ASN A 69 -15.25 10.22 -0.38
C ASN A 69 -15.48 9.10 -1.43
N LEU A 70 -14.92 9.25 -2.62
CA LEU A 70 -15.13 8.34 -3.77
C LEU A 70 -14.07 7.22 -3.83
N HIS A 71 -12.95 7.41 -3.13
CA HIS A 71 -11.89 6.42 -2.95
C HIS A 71 -11.38 5.77 -4.26
N PRO A 72 -10.87 6.58 -5.22
CA PRO A 72 -10.31 6.08 -6.46
C PRO A 72 -9.01 5.32 -6.25
N THR A 73 -8.32 5.58 -5.14
CA THR A 73 -7.02 5.00 -4.81
C THR A 73 -7.15 3.57 -4.33
N GLU A 74 -6.47 2.65 -5.02
CA GLU A 74 -6.29 1.26 -4.61
C GLU A 74 -4.86 1.01 -4.14
N THR A 75 -4.68 -0.04 -3.35
CA THR A 75 -3.39 -0.34 -2.71
C THR A 75 -2.97 -1.77 -3.00
N HIS A 76 -1.79 -1.91 -3.57
CA HIS A 76 -1.19 -3.21 -3.87
C HIS A 76 0.10 -3.39 -3.06
N LEU A 77 0.36 -4.61 -2.61
CA LEU A 77 1.57 -4.98 -1.91
C LEU A 77 2.33 -6.03 -2.71
N VAL A 78 3.65 -5.88 -2.79
CA VAL A 78 4.53 -6.95 -3.22
C VAL A 78 5.31 -7.39 -1.97
N LEU A 79 4.88 -8.50 -1.37
CA LEU A 79 5.40 -8.98 -0.09
C LEU A 79 6.42 -10.10 -0.29
N PRO A 80 7.48 -10.12 0.55
CA PRO A 80 8.37 -11.27 0.65
C PRO A 80 7.63 -12.52 1.14
N PRO A 81 8.26 -13.70 1.03
CA PRO A 81 7.81 -14.87 1.78
C PRO A 81 7.73 -14.55 3.27
N LEU A 82 6.55 -14.70 3.86
CA LEU A 82 6.29 -14.56 5.29
C LEU A 82 5.85 -15.91 5.85
N GLN A 83 6.26 -16.21 7.09
CA GLN A 83 5.90 -17.48 7.75
C GLN A 83 4.38 -17.68 7.80
N GLU A 84 3.65 -16.59 8.09
CA GLU A 84 2.19 -16.59 8.19
C GLU A 84 1.49 -16.77 6.84
N ASN A 85 2.20 -16.62 5.73
CA ASN A 85 1.72 -16.84 4.36
C ASN A 85 2.39 -18.07 3.71
N ASN A 86 2.46 -19.19 4.44
CA ASN A 86 3.04 -20.45 3.95
C ASN A 86 4.43 -20.29 3.29
N ASN A 87 5.21 -19.29 3.70
CA ASN A 87 6.48 -18.90 3.10
C ASN A 87 6.41 -18.58 1.59
N SER A 88 5.26 -18.17 1.09
CA SER A 88 5.11 -17.67 -0.27
C SER A 88 5.17 -16.16 -0.31
N GLY A 89 5.94 -15.61 -1.24
CA GLY A 89 5.88 -14.18 -1.60
C GLY A 89 4.82 -13.95 -2.67
N GLY A 90 4.38 -12.71 -2.84
CA GLY A 90 3.36 -12.46 -3.85
C GLY A 90 2.98 -11.00 -4.03
N VAL A 91 2.12 -10.79 -5.02
CA VAL A 91 1.42 -9.53 -5.25
C VAL A 91 0.02 -9.66 -4.69
N PHE A 92 -0.37 -8.71 -3.86
CA PHE A 92 -1.66 -8.68 -3.18
C PHE A 92 -2.35 -7.35 -3.39
N HIS A 93 -3.68 -7.37 -3.51
CA HIS A 93 -4.52 -6.19 -3.39
C HIS A 93 -5.04 -6.09 -1.95
N TYR A 94 -4.99 -4.92 -1.35
CA TYR A 94 -5.54 -4.67 -0.02
C TYR A 94 -7.01 -4.27 -0.10
N ASN A 95 -7.87 -5.06 0.52
CA ASN A 95 -9.29 -4.75 0.67
C ASN A 95 -9.54 -4.14 2.06
N PRO A 96 -9.74 -2.81 2.16
CA PRO A 96 -9.89 -2.13 3.45
C PRO A 96 -11.22 -2.45 4.14
N LEU A 97 -12.26 -2.82 3.40
CA LEU A 97 -13.57 -3.15 3.99
C LEU A 97 -13.51 -4.44 4.80
N LEU A 98 -12.83 -5.44 4.27
CA LEU A 98 -12.70 -6.76 4.90
C LEU A 98 -11.43 -6.89 5.73
N HIS A 99 -10.51 -5.93 5.61
CA HIS A 99 -9.16 -5.97 6.17
C HIS A 99 -8.42 -7.27 5.80
N VAL A 100 -8.32 -7.52 4.49
CA VAL A 100 -7.68 -8.71 3.92
C VAL A 100 -6.73 -8.35 2.79
N LEU A 101 -5.79 -9.23 2.51
CA LEU A 101 -5.00 -9.22 1.29
C LEU A 101 -5.58 -10.23 0.31
N GLU A 102 -5.93 -9.78 -0.88
CA GLU A 102 -6.43 -10.59 -2.00
C GLU A 102 -5.23 -10.96 -2.88
N SER A 103 -4.91 -12.27 -2.97
CA SER A 103 -3.78 -12.74 -3.75
C SER A 103 -4.00 -12.52 -5.24
N ARG A 104 -3.03 -11.89 -5.91
CA ARG A 104 -3.04 -11.61 -7.36
C ARG A 104 -2.02 -12.46 -8.10
N ALA A 105 -0.85 -12.67 -7.53
CA ALA A 105 0.21 -13.51 -8.06
C ALA A 105 1.08 -14.03 -6.91
N GLU A 106 1.72 -15.18 -7.13
CA GLU A 106 2.69 -15.75 -6.21
C GLU A 106 4.06 -15.83 -6.89
N PHE A 107 5.11 -15.73 -6.11
CA PHE A 107 6.48 -15.94 -6.57
C PHE A 107 7.30 -16.64 -5.48
N ASP A 108 8.38 -17.28 -5.90
CA ASP A 108 9.27 -18.03 -5.02
C ASP A 108 10.28 -17.14 -4.27
N GLU A 109 10.96 -17.73 -3.29
CA GLU A 109 11.99 -17.03 -2.52
C GLU A 109 13.19 -16.63 -3.38
N GLN A 110 13.46 -17.33 -4.48
CA GLN A 110 14.58 -17.02 -5.38
C GLN A 110 14.38 -15.65 -6.05
N PHE A 111 13.15 -15.33 -6.44
CA PHE A 111 12.79 -14.01 -6.99
C PHE A 111 13.02 -12.92 -5.94
N TRP A 112 12.55 -13.16 -4.69
CA TRP A 112 12.70 -12.17 -3.62
C TRP A 112 14.16 -11.94 -3.21
N ARG A 113 14.99 -12.99 -3.26
CA ARG A 113 16.41 -12.86 -2.99
C ARG A 113 17.10 -11.88 -3.93
N LYS A 114 16.76 -11.90 -5.23
CA LYS A 114 17.30 -10.92 -6.20
C LYS A 114 16.90 -9.49 -5.86
N ILE A 115 15.68 -9.28 -5.39
CA ILE A 115 15.21 -7.96 -4.93
C ILE A 115 16.04 -7.50 -3.73
N ARG A 116 16.26 -8.35 -2.73
CA ARG A 116 17.11 -8.02 -1.57
C ARG A 116 18.54 -7.68 -1.96
N GLU A 117 19.13 -8.46 -2.85
CA GLU A 117 20.49 -8.21 -3.36
C GLU A 117 20.58 -6.86 -4.09
N TYR A 118 19.54 -6.47 -4.80
CA TYR A 118 19.49 -5.20 -5.52
C TYR A 118 19.40 -3.99 -4.57
N PHE A 119 18.51 -4.05 -3.58
CA PHE A 119 18.29 -2.96 -2.64
C PHE A 119 19.24 -2.98 -1.44
N ASP A 120 20.02 -4.07 -1.28
CA ASP A 120 20.88 -4.33 -0.11
C ASP A 120 20.14 -4.19 1.24
N GLN A 121 18.84 -4.43 1.23
CA GLN A 121 17.98 -4.29 2.40
C GLN A 121 16.75 -5.21 2.32
N ASP A 122 16.27 -5.59 3.51
CA ASP A 122 14.94 -6.18 3.65
C ASP A 122 13.85 -5.11 3.55
N GLY A 123 12.74 -5.47 2.91
CA GLY A 123 11.62 -4.56 2.75
C GLY A 123 10.48 -5.21 1.97
N PHE A 124 9.53 -4.40 1.53
CA PHE A 124 8.45 -4.79 0.63
C PHE A 124 7.98 -3.58 -0.18
N PHE A 125 7.20 -3.80 -1.24
CA PHE A 125 6.71 -2.69 -2.05
C PHE A 125 5.23 -2.42 -1.78
N ILE A 126 4.88 -1.14 -1.88
CA ILE A 126 3.50 -0.65 -1.94
C ILE A 126 3.31 0.06 -3.27
N GLY A 127 2.38 -0.45 -4.08
CA GLY A 127 1.88 0.23 -5.27
C GLY A 127 0.58 0.96 -4.96
N LEU A 128 0.51 2.23 -5.33
CA LEU A 128 -0.73 2.98 -5.34
C LEU A 128 -1.19 3.16 -6.79
N THR A 129 -2.47 2.97 -7.01
CA THR A 129 -3.11 3.05 -8.31
C THR A 129 -4.40 3.86 -8.21
N SER A 130 -4.87 4.42 -9.33
CA SER A 130 -6.12 5.16 -9.39
C SER A 130 -7.10 4.54 -10.37
N ILE A 131 -8.36 4.39 -9.93
CA ILE A 131 -9.50 4.11 -10.79
C ILE A 131 -10.16 5.45 -11.12
N TYR A 132 -9.70 6.09 -12.19
CA TYR A 132 -10.10 7.47 -12.55
C TYR A 132 -11.61 7.63 -12.72
N TRP A 133 -12.32 6.60 -13.17
CA TRP A 133 -13.76 6.65 -13.37
C TRP A 133 -14.52 7.00 -12.08
N ARG A 134 -14.06 6.51 -10.91
CA ARG A 134 -14.71 6.78 -9.62
C ARG A 134 -14.77 8.27 -9.28
N GLU A 135 -13.86 9.07 -9.82
CA GLU A 135 -13.86 10.53 -9.67
C GLU A 135 -14.49 11.25 -10.87
N SER A 136 -14.28 10.74 -12.10
CA SER A 136 -14.62 11.45 -13.33
C SER A 136 -16.12 11.62 -13.55
N TRP A 137 -16.96 10.67 -13.14
CA TRP A 137 -18.40 10.79 -13.24
C TRP A 137 -18.97 11.96 -12.42
N LYS A 138 -18.27 12.37 -11.35
CA LYS A 138 -18.69 13.47 -10.47
C LYS A 138 -17.98 14.78 -10.80
N TYR A 139 -16.70 14.73 -11.13
CA TYR A 139 -15.84 15.91 -11.25
C TYR A 139 -15.36 16.18 -12.67
N GLY A 140 -15.69 15.34 -13.64
CA GLY A 140 -15.29 15.49 -15.04
C GLY A 140 -13.76 15.53 -15.16
N GLU A 141 -13.24 16.46 -15.95
CA GLU A 141 -11.79 16.59 -16.21
C GLU A 141 -10.96 16.86 -14.95
N ARG A 142 -11.56 17.45 -13.91
CA ARG A 142 -10.88 17.70 -12.64
C ARG A 142 -10.55 16.43 -11.86
N ALA A 143 -11.14 15.29 -12.23
CA ALA A 143 -10.87 14.00 -11.61
C ALA A 143 -9.39 13.64 -11.60
N PHE A 144 -8.66 13.89 -12.70
CA PHE A 144 -7.22 13.67 -12.78
C PHE A 144 -6.48 14.38 -11.64
N ARG A 145 -6.80 15.63 -11.39
CA ARG A 145 -6.20 16.41 -10.30
C ARG A 145 -6.57 15.86 -8.92
N TYR A 146 -7.82 15.45 -8.73
CA TYR A 146 -8.28 14.92 -7.45
C TYR A 146 -7.65 13.57 -7.14
N CYS A 147 -7.54 12.66 -8.11
CA CYS A 147 -6.82 11.40 -7.92
C CYS A 147 -5.36 11.66 -7.48
N ASN A 148 -4.66 12.61 -8.10
CA ASN A 148 -3.30 12.96 -7.69
C ASN A 148 -3.23 13.53 -6.25
N HIS A 149 -4.25 14.29 -5.80
CA HIS A 149 -4.32 14.72 -4.40
C HIS A 149 -4.55 13.54 -3.45
N ASP A 150 -5.42 12.61 -3.81
CA ASP A 150 -5.73 11.43 -3.01
C ASP A 150 -4.49 10.52 -2.89
N ILE A 151 -3.72 10.35 -3.97
CA ILE A 151 -2.42 9.66 -3.95
C ILE A 151 -1.43 10.34 -3.00
N GLY A 152 -1.35 11.68 -3.02
CA GLY A 152 -0.51 12.44 -2.09
C GLY A 152 -0.91 12.22 -0.62
N HIS A 153 -2.21 12.20 -0.33
CA HIS A 153 -2.73 11.87 0.99
C HIS A 153 -2.38 10.44 1.41
N ALA A 154 -2.55 9.47 0.51
CA ALA A 154 -2.21 8.07 0.75
C ALA A 154 -0.72 7.90 1.04
N MET A 155 0.16 8.54 0.24
CA MET A 155 1.60 8.58 0.49
C MET A 155 1.94 9.09 1.89
N ALA A 156 1.32 10.19 2.33
CA ALA A 156 1.55 10.77 3.65
C ALA A 156 1.11 9.80 4.76
N CYS A 157 -0.08 9.20 4.64
CA CYS A 157 -0.58 8.22 5.60
C CYS A 157 0.34 6.99 5.71
N LEU A 158 0.81 6.47 4.58
CA LEU A 158 1.79 5.37 4.53
C LEU A 158 3.10 5.77 5.21
N SER A 159 3.60 6.97 4.95
CA SER A 159 4.83 7.48 5.57
C SER A 159 4.71 7.60 7.09
N PHE A 160 3.59 8.12 7.59
CA PHE A 160 3.36 8.24 9.03
C PHE A 160 3.24 6.87 9.68
N SER A 161 2.48 5.95 9.09
CA SER A 161 2.33 4.59 9.60
C SER A 161 3.66 3.83 9.59
N ALA A 162 4.46 3.96 8.53
CA ALA A 162 5.79 3.38 8.46
C ALA A 162 6.69 3.91 9.59
N ASN A 163 6.69 5.23 9.83
CA ASN A 163 7.51 5.84 10.88
C ASN A 163 7.15 5.31 12.28
N LEU A 164 5.88 5.08 12.58
CA LEU A 164 5.44 4.47 13.85
C LEU A 164 6.02 3.08 14.07
N LEU A 165 6.24 2.32 12.99
CA LEU A 165 6.83 0.98 13.03
C LEU A 165 8.36 0.98 12.93
N GLY A 166 8.98 2.16 12.91
CA GLY A 166 10.42 2.31 12.68
C GLY A 166 10.86 1.97 11.26
N TRP A 167 9.91 2.00 10.31
CA TRP A 167 10.14 1.78 8.89
C TRP A 167 10.29 3.11 8.15
N LYS A 168 10.80 3.04 6.92
CA LYS A 168 10.86 4.15 5.99
C LYS A 168 10.17 3.79 4.69
N THR A 169 9.67 4.80 4.01
CA THR A 169 9.16 4.68 2.64
C THR A 169 10.06 5.46 1.70
N THR A 170 10.48 4.82 0.61
CA THR A 170 11.24 5.47 -0.47
C THR A 170 10.45 5.37 -1.77
N TYR A 171 10.20 6.51 -2.39
CA TYR A 171 9.54 6.57 -3.69
C TYR A 171 10.49 6.16 -4.80
N LEU A 172 10.09 5.20 -5.62
CA LEU A 172 10.86 4.69 -6.76
C LEU A 172 10.49 5.48 -8.02
N ASN A 173 11.05 6.67 -8.16
CA ASN A 173 10.69 7.64 -9.20
C ASN A 173 11.27 7.34 -10.59
N SER A 174 12.12 6.31 -10.73
CA SER A 174 12.73 5.91 -12.01
C SER A 174 11.88 4.90 -12.80
N LEU A 175 10.81 4.36 -12.20
CA LEU A 175 9.96 3.38 -12.84
C LEU A 175 8.93 4.05 -13.75
N SER A 176 8.79 3.52 -14.97
CA SER A 176 7.67 3.90 -15.84
C SER A 176 6.37 3.24 -15.42
N ASN A 177 5.21 3.76 -15.88
CA ASN A 177 3.92 3.12 -15.64
C ASN A 177 3.91 1.67 -16.12
N LYS A 178 4.57 1.38 -17.25
CA LYS A 178 4.69 0.03 -17.78
C LYS A 178 5.46 -0.91 -16.86
N ASP A 179 6.53 -0.43 -16.24
CA ASP A 179 7.29 -1.22 -15.26
C ASP A 179 6.44 -1.51 -14.03
N MET A 180 5.69 -0.52 -13.54
CA MET A 180 4.77 -0.69 -12.43
C MET A 180 3.63 -1.68 -12.76
N GLU A 181 3.04 -1.62 -13.97
CA GLU A 181 2.06 -2.61 -14.43
C GLU A 181 2.62 -4.04 -14.41
N ILE A 182 3.88 -4.22 -14.79
CA ILE A 182 4.57 -5.52 -14.76
C ILE A 182 4.71 -6.00 -13.31
N ILE A 183 5.22 -5.14 -12.43
CA ILE A 183 5.47 -5.46 -11.02
C ILE A 183 4.16 -5.80 -10.30
N LEU A 184 3.08 -5.08 -10.59
CA LEU A 184 1.75 -5.29 -10.00
C LEU A 184 0.93 -6.40 -10.70
N GLY A 185 1.47 -6.99 -11.77
CA GLY A 185 0.82 -8.10 -12.48
C GLY A 185 -0.37 -7.68 -13.34
N PHE A 186 -0.49 -6.40 -13.69
CA PHE A 186 -1.63 -5.86 -14.45
C PHE A 186 -1.71 -6.34 -15.89
N GLN A 187 -0.60 -6.78 -16.47
CA GLN A 187 -0.56 -7.30 -17.83
C GLN A 187 -1.48 -8.52 -18.05
N LYS A 188 -1.77 -9.26 -17.01
CA LYS A 188 -2.65 -10.45 -17.05
C LYS A 188 -4.05 -10.16 -16.53
N THR A 189 -4.33 -8.94 -16.08
CA THR A 189 -5.62 -8.55 -15.51
C THR A 189 -6.59 -8.20 -16.62
N ARG A 190 -7.80 -8.79 -16.56
CA ARG A 190 -8.93 -8.38 -17.40
C ARG A 190 -9.77 -7.39 -16.62
N TRP A 191 -9.67 -6.12 -17.01
CA TRP A 191 -10.44 -5.05 -16.39
C TRP A 191 -11.89 -5.09 -16.85
N LYS A 192 -12.80 -4.80 -15.93
CA LYS A 192 -14.16 -4.43 -16.30
C LYS A 192 -14.14 -3.05 -16.92
N GLU A 193 -15.10 -2.76 -17.82
CA GLU A 193 -15.29 -1.42 -18.36
C GLU A 193 -15.35 -0.40 -17.22
N PHE A 194 -14.62 0.69 -17.33
CA PHE A 194 -14.48 1.77 -16.33
C PHE A 194 -13.72 1.44 -15.02
N GLU A 195 -13.45 0.18 -14.71
CA GLU A 195 -12.72 -0.20 -13.48
C GLU A 195 -11.23 -0.46 -13.71
N ARG A 196 -10.67 0.08 -14.80
CA ARG A 196 -9.23 0.00 -15.05
C ARG A 196 -8.47 0.79 -14.02
N GLU A 197 -7.46 0.18 -13.44
CA GLU A 197 -6.50 0.81 -12.56
C GLU A 197 -5.30 1.32 -13.35
N GLU A 198 -4.91 2.55 -13.11
CA GLU A 198 -3.69 3.15 -13.66
C GLU A 198 -2.67 3.27 -12.53
N PRO A 199 -1.42 2.77 -12.70
CA PRO A 199 -0.39 2.90 -11.68
C PRO A 199 0.03 4.37 -11.52
N ASP A 200 0.08 4.85 -10.29
CA ASP A 200 0.54 6.21 -9.96
C ASP A 200 1.95 6.21 -9.41
N LEU A 201 2.25 5.30 -8.46
CA LEU A 201 3.57 5.22 -7.86
C LEU A 201 3.85 3.87 -7.21
N LEU A 202 5.14 3.59 -7.00
CA LEU A 202 5.63 2.48 -6.21
C LEU A 202 6.56 3.01 -5.09
N LEU A 203 6.30 2.56 -3.86
CA LEU A 203 7.12 2.82 -2.70
C LEU A 203 7.85 1.55 -2.27
N PHE A 204 9.10 1.66 -1.89
CA PHE A 204 9.80 0.62 -1.16
C PHE A 204 9.74 0.94 0.33
N VAL A 205 9.19 0.02 1.12
CA VAL A 205 9.10 0.10 2.58
C VAL A 205 10.24 -0.72 3.17
N HIS A 206 11.12 -0.08 3.95
CA HIS A 206 12.34 -0.70 4.41
C HIS A 206 12.75 -0.22 5.80
N LYS A 207 13.79 -0.86 6.35
CA LYS A 207 14.27 -0.59 7.71
C LYS A 207 15.28 0.54 7.79
N SER A 208 16.01 0.85 6.74
CA SER A 208 17.24 1.64 6.81
C SER A 208 17.06 3.01 7.45
N THR A 209 18.03 3.39 8.27
CA THR A 209 18.22 4.76 8.75
C THR A 209 18.97 5.65 7.74
N GLU A 210 19.62 5.06 6.75
CA GLU A 210 20.35 5.72 5.68
C GLU A 210 19.48 5.86 4.42
N ASN A 211 19.79 6.83 3.59
CA ASN A 211 19.15 6.95 2.28
C ASN A 211 19.57 5.75 1.42
N LEU A 212 18.64 5.17 0.69
CA LEU A 212 18.97 4.13 -0.31
C LEU A 212 19.98 4.72 -1.28
N THR A 213 21.19 4.16 -1.31
CA THR A 213 22.11 4.41 -2.40
C THR A 213 21.63 3.62 -3.59
N HIS A 214 20.96 4.30 -4.54
CA HIS A 214 20.58 3.68 -5.79
C HIS A 214 21.84 3.28 -6.56
N LYS A 215 22.05 1.99 -6.79
CA LYS A 215 22.80 1.59 -7.98
C LYS A 215 21.94 2.03 -9.16
N GLU A 216 22.45 2.95 -9.96
CA GLU A 216 21.75 3.40 -11.16
C GLU A 216 21.28 2.17 -11.94
N ILE A 217 19.96 2.12 -12.19
CA ILE A 217 19.40 1.11 -13.09
C ILE A 217 19.87 1.55 -14.47
N SER A 218 20.93 0.94 -14.97
CA SER A 218 21.25 1.03 -16.39
C SER A 218 20.20 0.22 -17.16
N PRO A 219 19.65 0.79 -18.24
CA PRO A 219 18.61 0.16 -19.03
C PRO A 219 19.06 -1.15 -19.69
#